data_1d363713eb1698d2cb0f316984bd54c9
#
_entry.id   1d363713eb1698d2cb0f316984bd54c9
#
_cell.length_a   1.000
_cell.length_b   1.000
_cell.length_c   1.000
_cell.angle_alpha   90.00
_cell.angle_beta   90.00
_cell.angle_gamma   90.00
#
_symmetry.space_group_name_H-M   'P 1'
#
loop_
_entity.id
_entity.type
_entity.pdbx_description
1 polymer ?
#
loop_
_entity_poly.entity_id
_entity_poly.type
_entity_poly.pdbx_seq_one_letter_code
_entity_poly.pdbx_strand_id
1 'polypeptide(L)'
;SEAMLYGNQVHKAAEHFIKDGTPIPKKFEYLNPIVNSLNAIEGDKHCELRFGISYDGEKHKETKFFAKDVWFRGIADLVIVDGEKAFLVDYKTGKNAKYADTAQLDLLAAATFTHFPEVNHIKSALAYVVSNEFIKKDHTRELQSSYYATFDEPLEALAAAEEHDVWNAISGPLCGW
;
A
#
# COMPACT_ATOMS: atom_id res chain seq x y z
N SER A 1 10.43 -3.87 17.69
CA SER A 1 10.91 -5.26 17.60
C SER A 1 11.91 -5.41 16.46
N GLU A 2 12.68 -6.50 16.48
CA GLU A 2 13.64 -6.80 15.41
C GLU A 2 12.94 -7.02 14.07
N ALA A 3 11.78 -7.66 14.08
CA ALA A 3 11.00 -7.89 12.87
C ALA A 3 10.52 -6.58 12.23
N MET A 4 10.10 -5.64 13.04
CA MET A 4 9.67 -4.31 12.56
C MET A 4 10.87 -3.54 12.00
N LEU A 5 12.01 -3.56 12.69
CA LEU A 5 13.22 -2.90 12.23
C LEU A 5 13.70 -3.48 10.89
N TYR A 6 13.69 -4.81 10.80
CA TYR A 6 14.03 -5.51 9.56
C TYR A 6 13.11 -5.11 8.42
N GLY A 7 11.80 -5.10 8.66
CA GLY A 7 10.80 -4.67 7.67
C GLY A 7 11.06 -3.24 7.19
N ASN A 8 11.32 -2.33 8.11
CA ASN A 8 11.62 -0.94 7.76
C ASN A 8 12.89 -0.82 6.91
N GLN A 9 13.91 -1.58 7.20
CA GLN A 9 15.16 -1.58 6.42
C GLN A 9 14.93 -2.11 5.00
N VAL A 10 14.14 -3.16 4.86
CA VAL A 10 13.79 -3.73 3.54
C VAL A 10 13.00 -2.71 2.71
N HIS A 11 12.00 -2.08 3.30
CA HIS A 11 11.20 -1.06 2.62
C HIS A 11 12.06 0.12 2.17
N LYS A 12 12.95 0.58 3.03
CA LYS A 12 13.89 1.67 2.70
C LYS A 12 14.82 1.29 1.56
N ALA A 13 15.35 0.07 1.56
CA ALA A 13 16.22 -0.40 0.49
C ALA A 13 15.49 -0.41 -0.85
N ALA A 14 14.28 -0.93 -0.89
CA ALA A 14 13.46 -0.96 -2.11
C ALA A 14 13.10 0.45 -2.58
N GLU A 15 12.70 1.33 -1.67
CA GLU A 15 12.38 2.72 -1.97
C GLU A 15 13.56 3.44 -2.61
N HIS A 16 14.72 3.40 -1.98
CA HIS A 16 15.90 4.10 -2.47
C HIS A 16 16.38 3.57 -3.82
N PHE A 17 16.26 2.26 -4.04
CA PHE A 17 16.61 1.68 -5.34
C PHE A 17 15.70 2.23 -6.45
N ILE A 18 14.40 2.21 -6.25
CA ILE A 18 13.44 2.65 -7.27
C ILE A 18 13.47 4.16 -7.46
N LYS A 19 13.59 4.91 -6.37
CA LYS A 19 13.56 6.37 -6.39
C LYS A 19 14.85 6.98 -6.90
N ASP A 20 16.01 6.50 -6.41
CA ASP A 20 17.30 7.11 -6.62
C ASP A 20 18.30 6.24 -7.38
N GLY A 21 17.98 4.99 -7.63
CA GLY A 21 18.94 4.05 -8.20
C GLY A 21 20.00 3.57 -7.20
N THR A 22 19.81 3.84 -5.92
CA THR A 22 20.74 3.38 -4.88
C THR A 22 20.80 1.85 -4.87
N PRO A 23 21.98 1.25 -4.99
CA PRO A 23 22.09 -0.22 -5.01
C PRO A 23 21.52 -0.87 -3.74
N ILE A 24 20.89 -2.02 -3.93
CA ILE A 24 20.37 -2.80 -2.81
C ILE A 24 21.56 -3.30 -1.96
N PRO A 25 21.52 -3.09 -0.63
CA PRO A 25 22.57 -3.63 0.24
C PRO A 25 22.71 -5.15 0.10
N LYS A 26 23.93 -5.64 0.19
CA LYS A 26 24.22 -7.07 0.00
C LYS A 26 23.35 -7.97 0.88
N LYS A 27 23.11 -7.57 2.12
CA LYS A 27 22.27 -8.35 3.05
C LYS A 27 20.81 -8.49 2.59
N PHE A 28 20.36 -7.69 1.64
CA PHE A 28 19.03 -7.73 1.06
C PHE A 28 19.05 -8.05 -0.44
N GLU A 29 20.12 -8.69 -0.93
CA GLU A 29 20.28 -8.96 -2.36
C GLU A 29 19.14 -9.80 -2.97
N TYR A 30 18.41 -10.55 -2.15
CA TYR A 30 17.23 -11.29 -2.58
C TYR A 30 16.12 -10.38 -3.11
N LEU A 31 16.18 -9.07 -2.82
CA LEU A 31 15.23 -8.10 -3.35
C LEU A 31 15.48 -7.76 -4.83
N ASN A 32 16.69 -7.96 -5.32
CA ASN A 32 17.08 -7.50 -6.66
C ASN A 32 16.13 -7.95 -7.77
N PRO A 33 15.73 -9.22 -7.89
CA PRO A 33 14.82 -9.63 -8.96
C PRO A 33 13.49 -8.86 -8.93
N ILE A 34 12.93 -8.68 -7.74
CA ILE A 34 11.64 -8.01 -7.56
C ILE A 34 11.74 -6.53 -7.90
N VAL A 35 12.71 -5.81 -7.30
CA VAL A 35 12.83 -4.38 -7.52
C VAL A 35 13.26 -4.03 -8.95
N ASN A 36 14.06 -4.87 -9.58
CA ASN A 36 14.41 -4.70 -10.99
C ASN A 36 13.18 -4.88 -11.89
N SER A 37 12.36 -5.88 -11.62
CA SER A 37 11.11 -6.09 -12.37
C SER A 37 10.16 -4.91 -12.22
N LEU A 38 10.01 -4.40 -11.00
CA LEU A 38 9.14 -3.25 -10.74
C LEU A 38 9.70 -1.98 -11.40
N ASN A 39 11.01 -1.78 -11.32
CA ASN A 39 11.64 -0.62 -11.91
C ASN A 39 11.55 -0.61 -13.45
N ALA A 40 11.40 -1.77 -14.07
CA ALA A 40 11.24 -1.92 -15.51
C ALA A 40 9.83 -1.59 -16.01
N ILE A 41 8.85 -1.50 -15.12
CA ILE A 41 7.48 -1.14 -15.49
C ILE A 41 7.45 0.33 -15.91
N GLU A 42 6.90 0.61 -17.08
CA GLU A 42 6.76 1.99 -17.55
C GLU A 42 5.72 2.74 -16.73
N GLY A 43 5.97 4.03 -16.52
CA GLY A 43 5.06 4.93 -15.82
C GLY A 43 5.77 5.78 -14.77
N ASP A 44 5.01 6.69 -14.19
CA ASP A 44 5.48 7.55 -13.12
C ASP A 44 5.47 6.77 -11.80
N LYS A 45 6.61 6.70 -11.15
CA LYS A 45 6.79 5.94 -9.92
C LYS A 45 6.69 6.83 -8.70
N HIS A 46 5.79 6.47 -7.80
CA HIS A 46 5.58 7.15 -6.53
C HIS A 46 5.91 6.19 -5.40
N CYS A 47 6.99 6.46 -4.69
CA CYS A 47 7.42 5.64 -3.55
C CYS A 47 6.91 6.26 -2.25
N GLU A 48 6.48 5.42 -1.31
CA GLU A 48 5.97 5.87 -0.01
C GLU A 48 4.89 6.94 -0.17
N LEU A 49 3.93 6.68 -1.04
CA LEU A 49 2.86 7.63 -1.34
C LEU A 49 1.84 7.63 -0.20
N ARG A 50 1.64 8.80 0.40
CA ARG A 50 0.72 9.00 1.52
C ARG A 50 -0.65 9.42 1.03
N PHE A 51 -1.67 8.75 1.57
CA PHE A 51 -3.07 9.08 1.29
C PHE A 51 -3.76 9.56 2.56
N GLY A 52 -4.47 10.68 2.46
CA GLY A 52 -5.45 11.10 3.44
C GLY A 52 -6.80 11.19 2.74
N ILE A 53 -7.80 10.52 3.29
CA ILE A 53 -9.15 10.50 2.73
C ILE A 53 -10.12 10.98 3.81
N SER A 54 -10.96 11.96 3.46
CA SER A 54 -12.08 12.40 4.28
C SER A 54 -13.37 11.78 3.76
N TYR A 55 -14.35 11.66 4.64
CA TYR A 55 -15.66 11.11 4.29
C TYR A 55 -16.76 11.90 5.02
N ASP A 56 -17.71 12.45 4.26
CA ASP A 56 -18.78 13.27 4.80
C ASP A 56 -20.12 12.52 4.97
N GLY A 57 -20.10 11.20 4.79
CA GLY A 57 -21.30 10.35 4.78
C GLY A 57 -21.81 10.06 3.38
N GLU A 58 -21.35 10.78 2.38
CA GLU A 58 -21.73 10.58 0.98
C GLU A 58 -20.53 10.36 0.07
N LYS A 59 -19.51 11.21 0.19
CA LYS A 59 -18.36 11.20 -0.70
C LYS A 59 -17.05 11.07 0.05
N HIS A 60 -16.14 10.32 -0.55
CA HIS A 60 -14.76 10.22 -0.13
C HIS A 60 -13.95 11.23 -0.95
N LYS A 61 -13.14 12.05 -0.26
CA LYS A 61 -12.32 13.08 -0.90
C LYS A 61 -10.90 13.03 -0.37
N GLU A 62 -9.96 13.44 -1.21
CA GLU A 62 -8.59 13.61 -0.77
C GLU A 62 -8.48 14.74 0.24
N THR A 63 -7.72 14.51 1.29
CA THR A 63 -7.37 15.51 2.30
C THR A 63 -5.92 15.35 2.68
N LYS A 64 -5.39 16.29 3.48
CA LYS A 64 -4.01 16.18 3.95
C LYS A 64 -3.87 15.00 4.90
N PHE A 65 -2.70 14.36 4.87
CA PHE A 65 -2.42 13.15 5.65
C PHE A 65 -2.71 13.31 7.14
N PHE A 66 -2.40 14.45 7.72
CA PHE A 66 -2.64 14.76 9.13
C PHE A 66 -3.82 15.71 9.38
N ALA A 67 -4.72 15.85 8.43
CA ALA A 67 -5.90 16.68 8.60
C ALA A 67 -6.82 16.10 9.67
N LYS A 68 -7.59 16.99 10.35
CA LYS A 68 -8.51 16.58 11.41
C LYS A 68 -9.71 15.78 10.91
N ASP A 69 -10.07 15.97 9.65
CA ASP A 69 -11.22 15.33 9.02
C ASP A 69 -10.87 13.99 8.35
N VAL A 70 -9.67 13.47 8.58
CA VAL A 70 -9.25 12.20 7.99
C VAL A 70 -10.13 11.05 8.49
N TRP A 71 -10.70 10.33 7.53
CA TRP A 71 -11.45 9.10 7.77
C TRP A 71 -10.55 7.88 7.56
N PHE A 72 -9.65 7.93 6.56
CA PHE A 72 -8.68 6.88 6.26
C PHE A 72 -7.32 7.50 5.93
N ARG A 73 -6.27 6.94 6.51
CA ARG A 73 -4.88 7.22 6.15
C ARG A 73 -4.23 5.94 5.68
N GLY A 74 -3.41 6.04 4.67
CA GLY A 74 -2.62 4.91 4.21
C GLY A 74 -1.34 5.36 3.54
N ILE A 75 -0.38 4.45 3.48
CA ILE A 75 0.88 4.68 2.78
C ILE A 75 1.08 3.51 1.83
N ALA A 76 1.18 3.80 0.54
CA ALA A 76 1.51 2.79 -0.46
C ALA A 76 3.02 2.75 -0.66
N ASP A 77 3.62 1.58 -0.59
CA ASP A 77 5.06 1.43 -0.77
C ASP A 77 5.49 1.88 -2.16
N LEU A 78 4.70 1.51 -3.17
CA LEU A 78 4.97 1.88 -4.57
C LEU A 78 3.67 1.96 -5.35
N VAL A 79 3.48 3.06 -6.06
CA VAL A 79 2.42 3.22 -7.05
C VAL A 79 3.07 3.64 -8.36
N ILE A 80 2.78 2.91 -9.44
CA ILE A 80 3.29 3.22 -10.79
C ILE A 80 2.09 3.58 -11.64
N VAL A 81 2.05 4.81 -12.15
CA VAL A 81 0.93 5.32 -12.96
C VAL A 81 1.36 5.39 -14.41
N ASP A 82 0.62 4.69 -15.28
CA ASP A 82 0.83 4.68 -16.72
C ASP A 82 -0.52 4.91 -17.41
N GLY A 83 -0.84 6.17 -17.68
CA GLY A 83 -2.12 6.55 -18.28
C GLY A 83 -3.29 6.17 -17.39
N GLU A 84 -4.20 5.35 -17.93
CA GLU A 84 -5.39 4.90 -17.22
C GLU A 84 -5.14 3.71 -16.30
N LYS A 85 -3.94 3.17 -16.28
CA LYS A 85 -3.56 2.02 -15.48
C LYS A 85 -2.59 2.41 -14.37
N ALA A 86 -2.66 1.73 -13.26
CA ALA A 86 -1.66 1.83 -12.20
C ALA A 86 -1.32 0.47 -11.65
N PHE A 87 -0.10 0.38 -11.10
CA PHE A 87 0.35 -0.77 -10.31
C PHE A 87 0.52 -0.29 -8.88
N LEU A 88 0.04 -1.09 -7.95
CA LEU A 88 0.08 -0.80 -6.52
C LEU A 88 0.77 -1.96 -5.82
N VAL A 89 1.89 -1.71 -5.16
CA VAL A 89 2.69 -2.77 -4.55
C VAL A 89 2.91 -2.47 -3.08
N ASP A 90 2.68 -3.50 -2.26
CA ASP A 90 2.95 -3.49 -0.84
C ASP A 90 3.96 -4.61 -0.54
N TYR A 91 5.13 -4.24 -0.04
CA TYR A 91 6.16 -5.21 0.31
C TYR A 91 5.87 -5.84 1.66
N LYS A 92 5.99 -7.17 1.73
CA LYS A 92 5.83 -7.93 2.97
C LYS A 92 7.11 -8.70 3.26
N THR A 93 7.57 -8.60 4.49
CA THR A 93 8.78 -9.30 4.96
C THR A 93 8.49 -10.56 5.76
N GLY A 94 7.21 -10.90 5.92
CA GLY A 94 6.79 -12.16 6.51
C GLY A 94 7.21 -13.37 5.68
N LYS A 95 7.27 -14.54 6.32
CA LYS A 95 7.83 -15.75 5.70
C LYS A 95 6.99 -16.32 4.56
N ASN A 96 5.68 -16.11 4.57
CA ASN A 96 4.80 -16.65 3.54
C ASN A 96 3.46 -15.91 3.50
N ALA A 97 2.72 -16.16 2.42
CA ALA A 97 1.44 -15.52 2.14
C ALA A 97 0.23 -16.26 2.72
N LYS A 98 0.42 -17.27 3.56
CA LYS A 98 -0.66 -18.14 4.04
C LYS A 98 -1.80 -17.38 4.72
N TYR A 99 -1.47 -16.32 5.44
CA TYR A 99 -2.45 -15.50 6.16
C TYR A 99 -2.57 -14.10 5.58
N ALA A 100 -2.35 -13.97 4.27
CA ALA A 100 -2.41 -12.68 3.60
C ALA A 100 -3.80 -12.05 3.73
N ASP A 101 -3.84 -10.78 4.13
CA ASP A 101 -5.06 -9.99 4.16
C ASP A 101 -5.00 -8.99 3.01
N THR A 102 -5.86 -9.18 2.02
CA THR A 102 -5.92 -8.31 0.85
C THR A 102 -6.84 -7.10 1.02
N ALA A 103 -7.50 -6.97 2.16
CA ALA A 103 -8.40 -5.84 2.41
C ALA A 103 -7.66 -4.50 2.34
N GLN A 104 -6.41 -4.45 2.79
CA GLN A 104 -5.59 -3.25 2.69
C GLN A 104 -5.33 -2.84 1.24
N LEU A 105 -5.25 -3.81 0.32
CA LEU A 105 -5.09 -3.50 -1.11
C LEU A 105 -6.34 -2.82 -1.68
N ASP A 106 -7.52 -3.23 -1.23
CA ASP A 106 -8.77 -2.60 -1.64
C ASP A 106 -8.80 -1.13 -1.19
N LEU A 107 -8.45 -0.87 0.05
CA LEU A 107 -8.44 0.49 0.61
C LEU A 107 -7.40 1.38 -0.08
N LEU A 108 -6.21 0.86 -0.31
CA LEU A 108 -5.16 1.59 -1.02
C LEU A 108 -5.53 1.83 -2.48
N ALA A 109 -6.18 0.86 -3.12
CA ALA A 109 -6.66 1.02 -4.49
C ALA A 109 -7.73 2.12 -4.56
N ALA A 110 -8.69 2.11 -3.63
CA ALA A 110 -9.70 3.16 -3.56
C ALA A 110 -9.07 4.55 -3.38
N ALA A 111 -8.09 4.67 -2.49
CA ALA A 111 -7.37 5.92 -2.27
C ALA A 111 -6.57 6.35 -3.52
N THR A 112 -5.98 5.39 -4.22
CA THR A 112 -5.25 5.63 -5.47
C THR A 112 -6.20 6.18 -6.55
N PHE A 113 -7.38 5.61 -6.69
CA PHE A 113 -8.40 6.13 -7.60
C PHE A 113 -8.82 7.56 -7.24
N THR A 114 -8.91 7.88 -5.97
CA THR A 114 -9.24 9.25 -5.53
C THR A 114 -8.11 10.23 -5.85
N HIS A 115 -6.86 9.82 -5.62
CA HIS A 115 -5.69 10.66 -5.85
C HIS A 115 -5.37 10.88 -7.33
N PHE A 116 -5.60 9.86 -8.17
CA PHE A 116 -5.32 9.89 -9.60
C PHE A 116 -6.63 9.71 -10.40
N PRO A 117 -7.34 10.81 -10.70
CA PRO A 117 -8.64 10.71 -11.39
C PRO A 117 -8.59 10.04 -12.76
N GLU A 118 -7.43 10.05 -13.42
CA GLU A 118 -7.23 9.43 -14.72
C GLU A 118 -7.12 7.91 -14.69
N VAL A 119 -6.85 7.34 -13.52
CA VAL A 119 -6.64 5.89 -13.38
C VAL A 119 -8.00 5.18 -13.29
N ASN A 120 -8.21 4.17 -14.15
CA ASN A 120 -9.43 3.37 -14.19
C ASN A 120 -9.22 1.91 -13.78
N HIS A 121 -7.99 1.44 -13.88
CA HIS A 121 -7.62 0.06 -13.53
C HIS A 121 -6.37 0.06 -12.67
N ILE A 122 -6.38 -0.74 -11.62
CA ILE A 122 -5.22 -0.95 -10.76
C ILE A 122 -4.95 -2.44 -10.66
N LYS A 123 -3.70 -2.82 -10.91
CA LYS A 123 -3.18 -4.14 -10.55
C LYS A 123 -2.38 -3.99 -9.28
N SER A 124 -2.78 -4.70 -8.24
CA SER A 124 -2.12 -4.62 -6.94
C SER A 124 -1.48 -5.94 -6.56
N ALA A 125 -0.50 -5.87 -5.68
CA ALA A 125 0.16 -7.05 -5.16
C ALA A 125 0.67 -6.83 -3.73
N LEU A 126 0.48 -7.85 -2.90
CA LEU A 126 1.29 -8.05 -1.72
C LEU A 126 2.51 -8.84 -2.19
N ALA A 127 3.68 -8.24 -2.09
CA ALA A 127 4.93 -8.84 -2.53
C ALA A 127 5.69 -9.38 -1.33
N TYR A 128 5.60 -10.68 -1.10
CA TYR A 128 6.34 -11.37 -0.04
C TYR A 128 7.76 -11.59 -0.50
N VAL A 129 8.63 -10.64 -0.18
CA VAL A 129 9.96 -10.53 -0.76
C VAL A 129 10.92 -11.63 -0.34
N VAL A 130 10.75 -12.20 0.86
CA VAL A 130 11.62 -13.27 1.35
C VAL A 130 11.31 -14.60 0.66
N SER A 131 10.04 -14.93 0.50
CA SER A 131 9.59 -16.19 -0.14
C SER A 131 9.38 -16.07 -1.64
N ASN A 132 9.47 -14.86 -2.20
CA ASN A 132 9.20 -14.59 -3.61
C ASN A 132 7.79 -15.02 -4.02
N GLU A 133 6.81 -14.74 -3.16
CA GLU A 133 5.40 -15.00 -3.42
C GLU A 133 4.66 -13.70 -3.65
N PHE A 134 3.68 -13.73 -4.56
CA PHE A 134 2.86 -12.55 -4.86
C PHE A 134 1.39 -12.91 -4.72
N ILE A 135 0.66 -12.12 -3.93
CA ILE A 135 -0.80 -12.17 -3.88
C ILE A 135 -1.29 -10.99 -4.71
N LYS A 136 -1.90 -11.28 -5.85
CA LYS A 136 -2.31 -10.26 -6.83
C LYS A 136 -3.81 -10.04 -6.79
N LYS A 137 -4.21 -8.80 -7.04
CA LYS A 137 -5.62 -8.42 -7.13
C LYS A 137 -5.80 -7.35 -8.21
N ASP A 138 -6.94 -7.40 -8.90
CA ASP A 138 -7.32 -6.37 -9.86
C ASP A 138 -8.42 -5.50 -9.28
N HIS A 139 -8.36 -4.20 -9.58
CA HIS A 139 -9.34 -3.22 -9.12
C HIS A 139 -9.80 -2.35 -10.27
N THR A 140 -11.07 -2.00 -10.26
CA THR A 140 -11.66 -1.07 -11.24
C THR A 140 -12.30 0.11 -10.52
N ARG A 141 -12.27 1.27 -11.17
CA ARG A 141 -12.87 2.48 -10.59
C ARG A 141 -14.35 2.31 -10.28
N GLU A 142 -15.06 1.54 -11.09
CA GLU A 142 -16.48 1.28 -10.90
C GLU A 142 -16.80 0.66 -9.55
N LEU A 143 -15.88 -0.10 -8.97
CA LEU A 143 -16.04 -0.77 -7.69
C LEU A 143 -15.42 0.02 -6.52
N GLN A 144 -14.97 1.25 -6.75
CA GLN A 144 -14.29 2.06 -5.74
C GLN A 144 -15.07 2.17 -4.42
N SER A 145 -16.37 2.40 -4.51
CA SER A 145 -17.22 2.51 -3.31
C SER A 145 -17.21 1.23 -2.47
N SER A 146 -17.18 0.07 -3.14
CA SER A 146 -17.13 -1.22 -2.43
C SER A 146 -15.78 -1.42 -1.73
N TYR A 147 -14.70 -0.89 -2.31
CA TYR A 147 -13.38 -0.96 -1.68
C TYR A 147 -13.31 -0.11 -0.41
N TYR A 148 -13.84 1.11 -0.46
CA TYR A 148 -13.93 1.96 0.73
C TYR A 148 -14.83 1.35 1.81
N ALA A 149 -15.90 0.67 1.42
CA ALA A 149 -16.82 0.06 2.36
C ALA A 149 -16.16 -1.04 3.22
N THR A 150 -15.08 -1.65 2.74
CA THR A 150 -14.35 -2.66 3.53
C THR A 150 -13.72 -2.09 4.79
N PHE A 151 -13.55 -0.78 4.88
CA PHE A 151 -12.95 -0.12 6.05
C PHE A 151 -13.91 -0.03 7.23
N ASP A 152 -15.22 0.08 6.98
CA ASP A 152 -16.21 0.31 8.04
C ASP A 152 -16.33 -0.87 9.02
N GLU A 153 -16.39 -2.10 8.51
CA GLU A 153 -16.47 -3.30 9.36
C GLU A 153 -15.26 -3.49 10.28
N PRO A 154 -14.00 -3.51 9.72
CA PRO A 154 -12.82 -3.63 10.57
C PRO A 154 -12.68 -2.50 11.57
N LEU A 155 -13.08 -1.28 11.19
CA LEU A 155 -12.99 -0.12 12.06
C LEU A 155 -13.86 -0.28 13.29
N GLU A 156 -15.11 -0.72 13.14
CA GLU A 156 -16.02 -0.96 14.25
C GLU A 156 -15.47 -2.00 15.22
N ALA A 157 -14.97 -3.11 14.70
CA ALA A 157 -14.40 -4.18 15.51
C ALA A 157 -13.17 -3.71 16.29
N LEU A 158 -12.27 -2.98 15.65
CA LEU A 158 -11.04 -2.48 16.26
C LEU A 158 -11.32 -1.37 17.26
N ALA A 159 -12.24 -0.47 16.95
CA ALA A 159 -12.61 0.61 17.87
C ALA A 159 -13.22 0.09 19.16
N ALA A 160 -13.94 -1.02 19.10
CA ALA A 160 -14.51 -1.65 20.30
C ALA A 160 -13.44 -2.31 21.16
N ALA A 161 -12.34 -2.77 20.56
CA ALA A 161 -11.25 -3.44 21.25
C ALA A 161 -10.19 -2.46 21.76
N GLU A 162 -9.56 -1.70 20.85
CA GLU A 162 -8.49 -0.77 21.19
C GLU A 162 -8.45 0.40 20.19
N GLU A 163 -9.08 1.46 20.55
CA GLU A 163 -9.27 2.61 19.68
C GLU A 163 -7.99 3.21 19.10
N HIS A 164 -6.93 3.29 19.89
CA HIS A 164 -5.65 3.85 19.43
C HIS A 164 -4.91 2.97 18.43
N ASP A 165 -5.17 1.66 18.44
CA ASP A 165 -4.51 0.72 17.54
C ASP A 165 -5.13 0.68 16.14
N VAL A 166 -6.34 1.20 15.99
CA VAL A 166 -6.98 1.34 14.66
C VAL A 166 -6.07 2.11 13.72
N TRP A 167 -5.53 3.20 14.19
CA TRP A 167 -4.60 4.03 13.44
C TRP A 167 -3.33 3.28 13.04
N ASN A 168 -2.74 2.55 13.97
CA ASN A 168 -1.55 1.76 13.73
C ASN A 168 -1.83 0.59 12.78
N ALA A 169 -3.00 0.00 12.87
CA ALA A 169 -3.40 -1.09 11.98
C ALA A 169 -3.55 -0.64 10.53
N ILE A 170 -3.84 0.63 10.29
CA ILE A 170 -3.97 1.18 8.95
C ILE A 170 -2.61 1.51 8.34
N SER A 171 -1.76 2.17 9.08
CA SER A 171 -0.45 2.60 8.56
C SER A 171 0.66 1.58 8.81
N GLY A 172 0.58 0.82 9.90
CA GLY A 172 1.57 -0.18 10.26
C GLY A 172 1.73 -1.29 9.21
N PRO A 173 0.67 -1.91 8.74
CA PRO A 173 0.76 -2.92 7.68
C PRO A 173 1.41 -2.41 6.41
N LEU A 174 1.19 -1.14 6.10
CA LEU A 174 1.75 -0.52 4.91
C LEU A 174 3.23 -0.23 5.06
N CYS A 175 3.69 -0.10 6.29
CA CYS A 175 5.10 0.09 6.60
C CYS A 175 5.85 -1.24 6.79
N GLY A 176 5.23 -2.36 6.52
CA GLY A 176 5.89 -3.66 6.49
C GLY A 176 6.21 -4.24 7.85
N TRP A 177 5.28 -4.19 8.73
CA TRP A 177 5.44 -4.86 10.02
C TRP A 177 5.76 -6.35 9.89
#